data_5c28109220a9fbdb7682a9c941b3dcdf
#
_entry.id   5c28109220a9fbdb7682a9c941b3dcdf
#
_cell.length_a   1.000
_cell.length_b   1.000
_cell.length_c   1.000
_cell.angle_alpha   90.00
_cell.angle_beta   90.00
_cell.angle_gamma   90.00
#
_symmetry.space_group_name_H-M   'P 1'
#
loop_
_entity.id
_entity.type
_entity.pdbx_description
1 polymer ?
#
loop_
_entity_poly.entity_id
_entity_poly.type
_entity_poly.pdbx_seq_one_letter_code
_entity_poly.pdbx_strand_id
1 'polypeptide(L)'
;MERLRKAEWIHYANSELDMYIKFVNEQIFPKFVLAKRSFDFSPSRRSSRGGMYADGPGINIAMHHYCKNYTGERLIRVYEYKSFDSSPTIGGFYTKNKYQKLDMVLLHELAHAVQYYAYRINNTRCKPHGPIWKNIYKRLREEFLNPHLGDQVALKAEYDNDVASITKRRKSDIPVATKKELDALFARAASKT
;
A
#
# COMPACT_ATOMS: atom_id res chain seq x y z
N MET A 1 11.65 -21.63 1.69
CA MET A 1 10.89 -20.75 2.61
C MET A 1 9.96 -19.73 1.93
N GLU A 2 10.20 -19.28 0.71
CA GLU A 2 9.39 -18.23 0.05
C GLU A 2 8.05 -18.67 -0.56
N ARG A 3 7.88 -19.92 -0.97
CA ARG A 3 6.64 -20.38 -1.66
C ARG A 3 5.41 -20.52 -0.75
N LEU A 4 5.60 -20.83 0.52
CA LEU A 4 4.50 -20.89 1.50
C LEU A 4 3.85 -19.52 1.73
N ARG A 5 4.61 -18.45 1.61
CA ARG A 5 4.17 -17.09 1.91
C ARG A 5 3.14 -16.53 0.93
N LYS A 6 3.18 -16.94 -0.35
CA LYS A 6 2.20 -16.44 -1.33
C LYS A 6 0.80 -16.96 -1.06
N ALA A 7 0.66 -18.24 -0.75
CA ALA A 7 -0.63 -18.83 -0.39
C ALA A 7 -1.16 -18.21 0.92
N GLU A 8 -0.29 -17.99 1.91
CA GLU A 8 -0.61 -17.31 3.16
C GLU A 8 -1.15 -15.89 2.91
N TRP A 9 -0.48 -15.09 2.09
CA TRP A 9 -0.93 -13.74 1.75
C TRP A 9 -2.27 -13.70 1.03
N ILE A 10 -2.50 -14.63 0.09
CA ILE A 10 -3.77 -14.74 -0.62
C ILE A 10 -4.87 -15.21 0.33
N HIS A 11 -4.58 -16.16 1.22
CA HIS A 11 -5.53 -16.61 2.23
C HIS A 11 -5.93 -15.47 3.17
N TYR A 12 -4.95 -14.76 3.71
CA TYR A 12 -5.19 -13.56 4.53
C TYR A 12 -6.06 -12.53 3.79
N ALA A 13 -5.65 -12.13 2.58
CA ALA A 13 -6.39 -11.15 1.79
C ALA A 13 -7.85 -11.57 1.53
N ASN A 14 -8.09 -12.86 1.30
CA ASN A 14 -9.44 -13.39 1.10
C ASN A 14 -10.28 -13.35 2.37
N SER A 15 -9.69 -13.69 3.52
CA SER A 15 -10.37 -13.66 4.81
C SER A 15 -10.77 -12.24 5.21
N GLU A 16 -9.82 -11.30 5.10
CA GLU A 16 -10.08 -9.89 5.41
C GLU A 16 -11.13 -9.28 4.47
N LEU A 17 -11.01 -9.58 3.17
CA LEU A 17 -11.95 -9.07 2.18
C LEU A 17 -13.38 -9.56 2.39
N ASP A 18 -13.57 -10.80 2.84
CA ASP A 18 -14.90 -11.32 3.19
C ASP A 18 -15.52 -10.50 4.33
N MET A 19 -14.74 -10.18 5.34
CA MET A 19 -15.16 -9.36 6.48
C MET A 19 -15.48 -7.91 6.05
N TYR A 20 -14.62 -7.31 5.24
CA TYR A 20 -14.82 -5.95 4.74
C TYR A 20 -16.05 -5.83 3.84
N ILE A 21 -16.27 -6.78 2.94
CA ILE A 21 -17.44 -6.82 2.06
C ILE A 21 -18.72 -6.99 2.87
N LYS A 22 -18.71 -7.85 3.90
CA LYS A 22 -19.84 -8.00 4.80
C LYS A 22 -20.22 -6.67 5.46
N PHE A 23 -19.23 -5.97 6.03
CA PHE A 23 -19.45 -4.66 6.63
C PHE A 23 -20.01 -3.64 5.61
N VAL A 24 -19.47 -3.60 4.40
CA VAL A 24 -19.98 -2.72 3.34
C VAL A 24 -21.45 -3.01 3.04
N ASN A 25 -21.80 -4.28 2.88
CA ASN A 25 -23.15 -4.71 2.56
C ASN A 25 -24.15 -4.45 3.69
N GLU A 26 -23.71 -4.49 4.93
CA GLU A 26 -24.55 -4.27 6.10
C GLU A 26 -24.63 -2.79 6.51
N GLN A 27 -23.53 -2.06 6.47
CA GLN A 27 -23.38 -0.77 7.13
C GLN A 27 -23.19 0.44 6.19
N ILE A 28 -22.65 0.21 5.00
CA ILE A 28 -22.37 1.30 4.06
C ILE A 28 -23.39 1.31 2.92
N PHE A 29 -23.73 0.15 2.39
CA PHE A 29 -24.50 0.05 1.17
C PHE A 29 -25.53 -1.10 1.18
N PRO A 30 -26.46 -1.11 2.13
CA PRO A 30 -27.37 -2.25 2.35
C PRO A 30 -28.34 -2.56 1.19
N LYS A 31 -28.52 -1.62 0.25
CA LYS A 31 -29.40 -1.83 -0.93
C LYS A 31 -28.74 -2.62 -2.05
N PHE A 32 -27.43 -2.79 -2.03
CA PHE A 32 -26.67 -3.44 -3.09
C PHE A 32 -25.64 -4.39 -2.51
N VAL A 33 -25.66 -5.62 -2.96
CA VAL A 33 -24.73 -6.64 -2.50
C VAL A 33 -23.46 -6.58 -3.35
N LEU A 34 -22.37 -6.10 -2.77
CA LEU A 34 -21.06 -6.19 -3.36
C LEU A 34 -20.59 -7.65 -3.34
N ALA A 35 -20.08 -8.15 -4.45
CA ALA A 35 -19.61 -9.51 -4.56
C ALA A 35 -18.07 -9.59 -4.59
N LYS A 36 -17.52 -10.61 -3.95
CA LYS A 36 -16.06 -10.89 -3.93
C LYS A 36 -15.45 -11.11 -5.32
N ARG A 37 -16.22 -11.58 -6.30
CA ARG A 37 -15.79 -11.76 -7.69
C ARG A 37 -15.25 -10.49 -8.37
N SER A 38 -15.49 -9.32 -7.78
CA SER A 38 -14.94 -8.05 -8.26
C SER A 38 -13.44 -7.88 -7.99
N PHE A 39 -12.83 -8.79 -7.24
CA PHE A 39 -11.43 -8.73 -6.83
C PHE A 39 -10.64 -9.88 -7.45
N ASP A 40 -9.46 -9.56 -7.97
CA ASP A 40 -8.51 -10.52 -8.53
C ASP A 40 -7.15 -10.36 -7.85
N PHE A 41 -6.62 -11.45 -7.32
CA PHE A 41 -5.30 -11.49 -6.69
C PHE A 41 -4.26 -12.01 -7.67
N SER A 42 -3.66 -11.10 -8.43
CA SER A 42 -2.62 -11.47 -9.40
C SER A 42 -1.25 -11.66 -8.72
N PRO A 43 -0.70 -12.86 -8.79
CA PRO A 43 0.62 -13.13 -8.22
C PRO A 43 1.79 -12.53 -9.00
N SER A 44 1.60 -12.17 -10.26
CA SER A 44 2.66 -11.72 -11.16
C SER A 44 2.68 -10.21 -11.40
N ARG A 45 1.59 -9.51 -11.16
CA ARG A 45 1.53 -8.05 -11.35
C ARG A 45 2.30 -7.29 -10.28
N ARG A 46 2.95 -6.19 -10.67
CA ARG A 46 3.79 -5.36 -9.80
C ARG A 46 3.04 -4.20 -9.14
N SER A 47 1.83 -3.88 -9.60
CA SER A 47 1.02 -2.81 -9.03
C SER A 47 -0.45 -3.19 -8.99
N SER A 48 -1.17 -2.80 -7.94
CA SER A 48 -2.63 -2.88 -7.88
C SER A 48 -3.24 -1.98 -8.95
N ARG A 49 -4.29 -2.44 -9.59
CA ARG A 49 -5.08 -1.66 -10.55
C ARG A 49 -6.56 -1.86 -10.26
N GLY A 50 -7.25 -0.75 -10.12
CA GLY A 50 -8.68 -0.69 -10.37
C GLY A 50 -8.93 -0.59 -11.87
N GLY A 51 -9.86 -1.34 -12.40
CA GLY A 51 -10.23 -1.30 -13.81
C GLY A 51 -11.71 -1.53 -14.01
N MET A 52 -12.22 -0.99 -15.13
CA MET A 52 -13.59 -1.26 -15.57
C MET A 52 -13.54 -2.40 -16.58
N TYR A 53 -14.25 -3.49 -16.29
CA TYR A 53 -14.50 -4.55 -17.26
C TYR A 53 -15.93 -4.40 -17.83
N ALA A 54 -16.20 -5.09 -18.92
CA ALA A 54 -17.52 -5.06 -19.56
C ALA A 54 -18.67 -5.38 -18.58
N ASP A 55 -18.40 -6.28 -17.62
CA ASP A 55 -19.37 -6.79 -16.65
C ASP A 55 -19.28 -6.11 -15.26
N GLY A 56 -18.50 -5.06 -15.12
CA GLY A 56 -18.33 -4.36 -13.83
C GLY A 56 -16.90 -3.96 -13.51
N PRO A 57 -16.64 -3.35 -12.35
CA PRO A 57 -15.30 -3.01 -11.95
C PRO A 57 -14.51 -4.27 -11.61
N GLY A 58 -13.39 -4.47 -12.26
CA GLY A 58 -12.38 -5.42 -11.83
C GLY A 58 -11.34 -4.71 -10.98
N ILE A 59 -11.06 -5.24 -9.81
CA ILE A 59 -10.00 -4.78 -8.94
C ILE A 59 -8.93 -5.85 -8.89
N ASN A 60 -7.70 -5.46 -9.21
CA ASN A 60 -6.58 -6.38 -9.23
C ASN A 60 -5.54 -5.97 -8.19
N ILE A 61 -5.17 -6.90 -7.31
CA ILE A 61 -4.17 -6.69 -6.26
C ILE A 61 -2.92 -7.51 -6.55
N ALA A 62 -1.78 -6.83 -6.63
CA ALA A 62 -0.50 -7.44 -6.96
C ALA A 62 0.15 -8.11 -5.75
N MET A 63 -0.17 -9.37 -5.50
CA MET A 63 0.35 -10.13 -4.36
C MET A 63 1.86 -10.36 -4.38
N HIS A 64 2.49 -10.36 -5.56
CA HIS A 64 3.93 -10.49 -5.71
C HIS A 64 4.73 -9.46 -4.88
N HIS A 65 4.25 -8.22 -4.83
CA HIS A 65 4.91 -7.15 -4.08
C HIS A 65 5.01 -7.47 -2.58
N TYR A 66 3.95 -8.02 -2.01
CA TYR A 66 3.89 -8.37 -0.59
C TYR A 66 4.77 -9.57 -0.26
N CYS A 67 4.77 -10.59 -1.11
CA CYS A 67 5.58 -11.80 -0.91
C CYS A 67 7.09 -11.52 -0.90
N LYS A 68 7.56 -10.52 -1.65
CA LYS A 68 8.99 -10.19 -1.74
C LYS A 68 9.49 -9.23 -0.67
N ASN A 69 8.69 -8.24 -0.33
CA ASN A 69 9.18 -7.05 0.37
C ASN A 69 8.85 -7.02 1.88
N TYR A 70 7.98 -7.93 2.35
CA TYR A 70 7.47 -7.88 3.73
C TYR A 70 7.72 -9.19 4.48
N THR A 71 9.00 -9.50 4.69
CA THR A 71 9.42 -10.79 5.27
C THR A 71 9.78 -10.74 6.75
N GLY A 72 9.56 -9.64 7.45
CA GLY A 72 9.97 -9.52 8.86
C GLY A 72 9.22 -8.43 9.63
N GLU A 73 9.55 -8.31 10.91
CA GLU A 73 9.00 -7.33 11.86
C GLU A 73 9.67 -5.94 11.74
N ARG A 74 10.17 -5.61 10.57
CA ARG A 74 10.83 -4.31 10.36
C ARG A 74 9.80 -3.19 10.34
N LEU A 75 10.10 -2.11 11.05
CA LEU A 75 9.34 -0.86 10.98
C LEU A 75 9.44 -0.27 9.56
N ILE A 76 8.30 -0.02 8.96
CA ILE A 76 8.19 0.55 7.62
C ILE A 76 7.27 1.76 7.60
N ARG A 77 7.55 2.69 6.69
CA ARG A 77 6.63 3.75 6.29
C ARG A 77 5.75 3.20 5.16
N VAL A 78 4.46 3.17 5.37
CA VAL A 78 3.46 2.86 4.35
C VAL A 78 2.97 4.17 3.75
N TYR A 79 3.11 4.32 2.44
CA TYR A 79 2.68 5.50 1.71
C TYR A 79 1.30 5.27 1.10
N GLU A 80 0.46 6.28 1.22
CA GLU A 80 -0.83 6.34 0.54
C GLU A 80 -0.69 7.21 -0.73
N TYR A 81 -1.78 7.42 -1.44
CA TYR A 81 -1.79 8.24 -2.64
C TYR A 81 -1.31 9.68 -2.32
N LYS A 82 -0.40 10.23 -3.13
CA LYS A 82 0.34 11.47 -2.83
C LYS A 82 -0.55 12.65 -2.38
N SER A 83 -1.74 12.78 -2.97
CA SER A 83 -2.63 13.92 -2.69
C SER A 83 -3.24 13.90 -1.29
N PHE A 84 -3.19 12.80 -0.57
CA PHE A 84 -3.73 12.67 0.78
C PHE A 84 -2.87 11.82 1.74
N ASP A 85 -1.60 11.55 1.36
CA ASP A 85 -0.66 10.77 2.20
C ASP A 85 -0.44 11.43 3.59
N SER A 86 -0.55 12.75 3.68
CA SER A 86 -0.46 13.50 4.94
C SER A 86 -1.77 13.59 5.74
N SER A 87 -2.86 13.01 5.24
CA SER A 87 -4.13 13.01 5.97
C SER A 87 -4.03 12.18 7.25
N PRO A 88 -4.48 12.70 8.40
CA PRO A 88 -4.42 11.94 9.67
C PRO A 88 -5.33 10.72 9.70
N THR A 89 -6.36 10.67 8.84
CA THR A 89 -7.36 9.60 8.85
C THR A 89 -7.22 8.60 7.72
N ILE A 90 -6.84 9.07 6.52
CA ILE A 90 -6.74 8.23 5.31
C ILE A 90 -5.36 8.29 4.67
N GLY A 91 -4.39 8.91 5.33
CA GLY A 91 -3.03 9.03 4.83
C GLY A 91 -2.17 7.80 5.12
N GLY A 92 -0.89 7.94 4.80
CA GLY A 92 0.10 6.94 5.10
C GLY A 92 0.37 6.81 6.60
N PHE A 93 1.05 5.75 7.00
CA PHE A 93 1.31 5.43 8.41
C PHE A 93 2.61 4.63 8.58
N TYR A 94 3.03 4.45 9.82
CA TYR A 94 4.19 3.62 10.22
C TYR A 94 3.70 2.33 10.87
N THR A 95 4.34 1.20 10.54
CA THR A 95 3.96 -0.09 11.12
C THR A 95 5.10 -1.09 11.13
N LYS A 96 5.06 -2.00 12.11
CA LYS A 96 5.84 -3.25 12.16
C LYS A 96 5.03 -4.45 11.66
N ASN A 97 3.71 -4.29 11.50
CA ASN A 97 2.83 -5.37 11.04
C ASN A 97 2.83 -5.45 9.50
N LYS A 98 3.36 -6.53 8.99
CA LYS A 98 3.47 -6.79 7.55
C LYS A 98 2.12 -6.76 6.81
N TYR A 99 1.03 -7.11 7.48
CA TYR A 99 -0.29 -7.21 6.86
C TYR A 99 -0.98 -5.86 6.68
N GLN A 100 -0.74 -4.88 7.58
CA GLN A 100 -1.44 -3.60 7.56
C GLN A 100 -1.27 -2.80 6.25
N LYS A 101 -0.18 -3.01 5.52
CA LYS A 101 -0.05 -2.44 4.18
C LYS A 101 -1.01 -3.09 3.18
N LEU A 102 -1.22 -4.39 3.27
CA LEU A 102 -2.17 -5.09 2.42
C LEU A 102 -3.60 -4.65 2.76
N ASP A 103 -3.92 -4.54 4.07
CA ASP A 103 -5.22 -4.03 4.52
C ASP A 103 -5.51 -2.66 3.95
N MET A 104 -4.53 -1.75 4.00
CA MET A 104 -4.68 -0.43 3.38
C MET A 104 -5.06 -0.53 1.90
N VAL A 105 -4.39 -1.38 1.13
CA VAL A 105 -4.67 -1.54 -0.30
C VAL A 105 -6.01 -2.22 -0.54
N LEU A 106 -6.36 -3.24 0.25
CA LEU A 106 -7.68 -3.88 0.17
C LEU A 106 -8.81 -2.88 0.42
N LEU A 107 -8.69 -2.07 1.47
CA LEU A 107 -9.69 -1.05 1.82
C LEU A 107 -9.76 0.07 0.77
N HIS A 108 -8.61 0.47 0.20
CA HIS A 108 -8.53 1.46 -0.87
C HIS A 108 -9.28 0.99 -2.13
N GLU A 109 -9.00 -0.21 -2.58
CA GLU A 109 -9.64 -0.78 -3.77
C GLU A 109 -11.11 -1.13 -3.52
N LEU A 110 -11.45 -1.56 -2.31
CA LEU A 110 -12.84 -1.77 -1.90
C LEU A 110 -13.64 -0.47 -1.97
N ALA A 111 -13.06 0.66 -1.53
CA ALA A 111 -13.71 1.96 -1.64
C ALA A 111 -13.99 2.35 -3.10
N HIS A 112 -13.10 1.99 -4.04
CA HIS A 112 -13.36 2.16 -5.47
C HIS A 112 -14.52 1.29 -5.97
N ALA A 113 -14.58 0.01 -5.55
CA ALA A 113 -15.67 -0.87 -5.90
C ALA A 113 -17.04 -0.33 -5.40
N VAL A 114 -17.08 0.08 -4.13
CA VAL A 114 -18.29 0.65 -3.53
C VAL A 114 -18.71 1.92 -4.26
N GLN A 115 -17.77 2.84 -4.50
CA GLN A 115 -18.06 4.07 -5.27
C GLN A 115 -18.62 3.75 -6.65
N TYR A 116 -18.00 2.82 -7.35
CA TYR A 116 -18.46 2.44 -8.69
C TYR A 116 -19.89 1.90 -8.68
N TYR A 117 -20.21 0.95 -7.81
CA TYR A 117 -21.55 0.37 -7.73
C TYR A 117 -22.58 1.40 -7.29
N ALA A 118 -22.27 2.24 -6.32
CA ALA A 118 -23.15 3.29 -5.85
C ALA A 118 -23.55 4.30 -6.96
N TYR A 119 -22.64 4.56 -7.88
CA TYR A 119 -22.81 5.61 -8.90
C TYR A 119 -23.24 5.11 -10.26
N ARG A 120 -22.88 3.89 -10.64
CA ARG A 120 -23.39 3.27 -11.87
C ARG A 120 -24.91 3.26 -11.88
N ILE A 121 -25.51 3.02 -10.72
CA ILE A 121 -26.97 2.96 -10.58
C ILE A 121 -27.61 4.35 -10.71
N ASN A 122 -26.91 5.39 -10.28
CA ASN A 122 -27.42 6.78 -10.33
C ASN A 122 -26.94 7.56 -11.57
N ASN A 123 -26.30 6.89 -12.51
CA ASN A 123 -25.77 7.50 -13.75
C ASN A 123 -24.88 8.75 -13.54
N THR A 124 -24.24 8.85 -12.39
CA THR A 124 -23.45 10.01 -11.97
C THR A 124 -21.96 9.76 -12.18
N ARG A 125 -21.27 10.65 -12.90
CA ARG A 125 -19.81 10.57 -13.06
C ARG A 125 -19.10 11.02 -11.78
N CYS A 126 -18.35 10.12 -11.17
CA CYS A 126 -17.53 10.41 -9.99
C CYS A 126 -16.05 10.45 -10.32
N LYS A 127 -15.36 11.45 -9.75
CA LYS A 127 -13.90 11.50 -9.82
C LYS A 127 -13.32 10.39 -8.93
N PRO A 128 -12.38 9.58 -9.44
CA PRO A 128 -11.58 8.71 -8.58
C PRO A 128 -10.94 9.54 -7.45
N HIS A 129 -10.94 9.00 -6.23
CA HIS A 129 -10.44 9.69 -5.04
C HIS A 129 -11.14 11.05 -4.72
N GLY A 130 -12.34 11.26 -5.25
CA GLY A 130 -13.19 12.41 -4.93
C GLY A 130 -13.80 12.33 -3.52
N PRO A 131 -14.61 13.33 -3.11
CA PRO A 131 -15.17 13.41 -1.75
C PRO A 131 -15.89 12.14 -1.31
N ILE A 132 -16.63 11.51 -2.21
CA ILE A 132 -17.41 10.31 -1.91
C ILE A 132 -16.49 9.12 -1.68
N TRP A 133 -15.52 8.89 -2.56
CA TRP A 133 -14.52 7.85 -2.35
C TRP A 133 -13.81 8.06 -1.02
N LYS A 134 -13.37 9.28 -0.72
CA LYS A 134 -12.71 9.62 0.55
C LYS A 134 -13.58 9.31 1.77
N ASN A 135 -14.88 9.59 1.71
CA ASN A 135 -15.81 9.27 2.79
C ASN A 135 -15.95 7.76 3.00
N ILE A 136 -16.10 7.01 1.93
CA ILE A 136 -16.18 5.54 2.00
C ILE A 136 -14.87 5.00 2.58
N TYR A 137 -13.74 5.40 2.01
CA TYR A 137 -12.42 4.96 2.44
C TYR A 137 -12.13 5.31 3.89
N LYS A 138 -12.48 6.53 4.32
CA LYS A 138 -12.36 6.96 5.71
C LYS A 138 -13.12 6.02 6.65
N ARG A 139 -14.38 5.72 6.38
CA ARG A 139 -15.18 4.80 7.21
C ARG A 139 -14.55 3.41 7.30
N LEU A 140 -14.08 2.88 6.17
CA LEU A 140 -13.40 1.58 6.13
C LEU A 140 -12.09 1.61 6.95
N ARG A 141 -11.31 2.68 6.83
CA ARG A 141 -10.07 2.86 7.60
C ARG A 141 -10.31 2.96 9.11
N GLU A 142 -11.32 3.72 9.50
CA GLU A 142 -11.70 3.92 10.90
C GLU A 142 -12.24 2.65 11.55
N GLU A 143 -12.89 1.79 10.78
CA GLU A 143 -13.39 0.50 11.28
C GLU A 143 -12.28 -0.56 11.37
N PHE A 144 -11.49 -0.74 10.32
CA PHE A 144 -10.67 -1.94 10.19
C PHE A 144 -9.16 -1.73 10.35
N LEU A 145 -8.63 -0.53 10.10
CA LEU A 145 -7.19 -0.35 10.10
C LEU A 145 -6.69 0.64 11.15
N ASN A 146 -7.27 1.82 11.23
CA ASN A 146 -6.77 2.88 12.10
C ASN A 146 -6.73 2.50 13.59
N PRO A 147 -7.70 1.74 14.16
CA PRO A 147 -7.64 1.31 15.56
C PRO A 147 -6.44 0.42 15.88
N HIS A 148 -5.86 -0.21 14.88
CA HIS A 148 -4.78 -1.19 15.03
C HIS A 148 -3.39 -0.64 14.67
N LEU A 149 -3.28 0.65 14.31
CA LEU A 149 -2.02 1.23 13.87
C LEU A 149 -1.04 1.57 15.01
N GLY A 150 -1.49 1.59 16.26
CA GLY A 150 -0.67 1.97 17.40
C GLY A 150 -0.31 3.45 17.43
N ASP A 151 0.64 3.81 18.29
CA ASP A 151 1.11 5.20 18.44
C ASP A 151 1.98 5.63 17.24
N GLN A 152 1.37 6.37 16.33
CA GLN A 152 2.02 6.83 15.11
C GLN A 152 3.11 7.87 15.35
N VAL A 153 3.07 8.61 16.45
CA VAL A 153 4.12 9.59 16.82
C VAL A 153 5.37 8.84 17.27
N ALA A 154 5.20 7.85 18.15
CA ALA A 154 6.30 7.02 18.62
C ALA A 154 6.92 6.19 17.47
N LEU A 155 6.09 5.56 16.63
CA LEU A 155 6.57 4.80 15.47
C LEU A 155 7.31 5.67 14.45
N LYS A 156 6.83 6.90 14.23
CA LYS A 156 7.55 7.85 13.38
C LYS A 156 8.92 8.20 13.93
N ALA A 157 9.00 8.52 15.21
CA ALA A 157 10.27 8.86 15.86
C ALA A 157 11.27 7.70 15.77
N GLU A 158 10.82 6.47 16.02
CA GLU A 158 11.63 5.26 15.86
C GLU A 158 12.15 5.12 14.42
N TYR A 159 11.26 5.28 13.42
CA TYR A 159 11.62 5.19 12.01
C TYR A 159 12.66 6.24 11.61
N ASP A 160 12.48 7.49 12.03
CA ASP A 160 13.39 8.59 11.71
C ASP A 160 14.80 8.33 12.32
N ASN A 161 14.87 7.78 13.53
CA ASN A 161 16.12 7.37 14.18
C ASN A 161 16.82 6.24 13.42
N ASP A 162 16.08 5.22 12.99
CA ASP A 162 16.62 4.12 12.19
C ASP A 162 17.19 4.62 10.85
N VAL A 163 16.47 5.47 10.15
CA VAL A 163 16.91 6.07 8.88
C VAL A 163 18.18 6.91 9.09
N ALA A 164 18.22 7.72 10.13
CA ALA A 164 19.38 8.54 10.47
C ALA A 164 20.62 7.68 10.76
N SER A 165 20.46 6.59 11.51
CA SER A 165 21.53 5.64 11.85
C SER A 165 22.11 4.94 10.60
N ILE A 166 21.23 4.49 9.69
CA ILE A 166 21.64 3.85 8.42
C ILE A 166 22.39 4.85 7.54
N THR A 167 21.91 6.10 7.47
CA THR A 167 22.54 7.15 6.67
C THR A 167 23.93 7.50 7.21
N LYS A 168 24.08 7.55 8.53
CA LYS A 168 25.38 7.79 9.19
C LYS A 168 26.37 6.67 8.88
N ARG A 169 25.97 5.39 9.02
CA ARG A 169 26.80 4.23 8.68
C ARG A 169 27.24 4.26 7.22
N ARG A 170 26.31 4.50 6.26
CA ARG A 170 26.65 4.57 4.83
C ARG A 170 27.67 5.67 4.51
N LYS A 171 27.62 6.81 5.20
CA LYS A 171 28.59 7.88 5.02
C LYS A 171 29.97 7.53 5.59
N SER A 172 30.02 6.77 6.70
CA SER A 172 31.31 6.31 7.29
C SER A 172 31.97 5.20 6.46
N ASP A 173 31.16 4.42 5.74
CA ASP A 173 31.64 3.26 4.98
C ASP A 173 32.03 3.59 3.53
N ILE A 174 31.78 4.82 3.06
CA ILE A 174 32.29 5.28 1.77
C ILE A 174 33.75 5.69 1.98
N PRO A 175 34.72 4.95 1.41
CA PRO A 175 36.11 5.39 1.43
C PRO A 175 36.18 6.77 0.77
N VAL A 176 36.63 7.76 1.50
CA VAL A 176 36.97 9.06 0.91
C VAL A 176 38.18 8.82 0.00
N ALA A 177 37.91 8.71 -1.32
CA ALA A 177 39.00 8.59 -2.29
C ALA A 177 39.94 9.77 -2.11
N THR A 178 41.20 9.46 -1.85
CA THR A 178 42.23 10.49 -1.73
C THR A 178 42.37 11.24 -3.04
N LYS A 179 42.80 12.51 -3.00
CA LYS A 179 43.05 13.30 -4.22
C LYS A 179 43.89 12.53 -5.22
N LYS A 180 44.91 11.78 -4.73
CA LYS A 180 45.79 10.94 -5.55
C LYS A 180 45.04 9.82 -6.29
N GLU A 181 44.02 9.18 -5.67
CA GLU A 181 43.20 8.14 -6.32
C GLU A 181 42.26 8.71 -7.34
N LEU A 182 41.71 9.90 -7.07
CA LEU A 182 40.86 10.63 -8.05
C LEU A 182 41.68 11.07 -9.27
N ASP A 183 42.88 11.66 -9.05
CA ASP A 183 43.80 12.09 -10.12
C ASP A 183 44.23 10.89 -10.99
N ALA A 184 44.47 9.72 -10.36
CA ALA A 184 44.81 8.49 -11.10
C ALA A 184 43.61 7.95 -11.91
N LEU A 185 42.38 8.07 -11.40
CA LEU A 185 41.16 7.70 -12.12
C LEU A 185 40.93 8.60 -13.33
N PHE A 186 41.12 9.91 -13.18
CA PHE A 186 40.97 10.87 -14.28
C PHE A 186 42.07 10.70 -15.35
N ALA A 187 43.31 10.42 -14.97
CA ALA A 187 44.40 10.13 -15.90
C ALA A 187 44.12 8.86 -16.73
N ARG A 188 43.60 7.80 -16.11
CA ARG A 188 43.18 6.58 -16.83
C ARG A 188 41.97 6.79 -17.75
N ALA A 189 41.04 7.66 -17.43
CA ALA A 189 39.92 7.99 -18.30
C ALA A 189 40.41 8.77 -19.56
N ALA A 190 41.32 9.73 -19.37
CA ALA A 190 41.88 10.53 -20.46
C ALA A 190 42.78 9.74 -21.42
N SER A 191 43.35 8.61 -20.99
CA SER A 191 44.18 7.76 -21.86
C SER A 191 43.39 6.74 -22.71
N LYS A 192 42.08 6.72 -22.63
CA LYS A 192 41.19 5.83 -23.41
C LYS A 192 40.36 6.54 -24.47
N THR A 193 40.57 7.84 -24.62
CA THR A 193 40.06 8.68 -25.71
C THR A 193 41.16 8.97 -26.70
#